data_163c82ec9bb6a353c33b6ac9a72e90e8
#
_entry.id   163c82ec9bb6a353c33b6ac9a72e90e8
#
_cell.length_a   1.000
_cell.length_b   1.000
_cell.length_c   1.000
_cell.angle_alpha   90.00
_cell.angle_beta   90.00
_cell.angle_gamma   90.00
#
_symmetry.space_group_name_H-M   'P 1'
#
loop_
_entity.id
_entity.type
_entity.pdbx_description
1 polymer ?
#
loop_
_entity_poly.entity_id
_entity_poly.type
_entity_poly.pdbx_seq_one_letter_code
_entity_poly.pdbx_strand_id
1 'polypeptide(L)'
;GWPEFYGINGGGVTSYYDWNKNSNGVSVNSTTYTTTDQVNEAADFILGNTATGTPWFTWVAFNAVHSPFEEPPAELAPVGGYSAQLGGESANAYNYRKMCEALDTEIGRLMEVVDPAQTHIIIIGDNGTPGQAVQAPFGAGRAKGSIYNGGTNVPMVVAGPAVTVAAGSTTDTLVHCVDLFSTILEMAGVDESSVAGLAAMNVQSTSILPILSGTDTEDRTMIAEVGGSAGSTHARAIITDDYPDYKLIIFGD
;
A
#
# COMPACT_ATOMS: atom_id res chain seq x y z
N GLY A 1 -11.51 -16.94 5.56
CA GLY A 1 -11.29 -15.66 6.25
C GLY A 1 -9.91 -15.59 6.88
N TRP A 2 -9.55 -14.46 7.40
CA TRP A 2 -8.30 -14.26 8.14
C TRP A 2 -8.41 -14.96 9.50
N PRO A 3 -7.41 -15.74 9.93
CA PRO A 3 -7.42 -16.39 11.26
C PRO A 3 -7.25 -15.36 12.39
N GLU A 4 -6.56 -14.26 12.13
CA GLU A 4 -6.34 -13.17 13.07
C GLU A 4 -6.61 -11.84 12.40
N PHE A 5 -7.18 -10.91 13.15
CA PHE A 5 -7.47 -9.55 12.68
C PHE A 5 -7.35 -8.55 13.83
N TYR A 6 -6.50 -7.55 13.63
CA TYR A 6 -6.31 -6.43 14.54
C TYR A 6 -6.37 -5.12 13.75
N GLY A 7 -7.34 -4.27 14.03
CA GLY A 7 -7.47 -3.04 13.26
C GLY A 7 -8.88 -2.43 13.33
N ILE A 8 -9.19 -1.59 12.37
CA ILE A 8 -10.52 -0.97 12.24
C ILE A 8 -11.38 -1.70 11.21
N ASN A 9 -12.69 -1.68 11.42
CA ASN A 9 -13.67 -2.23 10.47
C ASN A 9 -14.12 -1.20 9.43
N GLY A 10 -13.60 0.01 9.46
CA GLY A 10 -13.96 1.12 8.59
C GLY A 10 -12.77 1.67 7.82
N GLY A 11 -13.01 2.70 7.01
CA GLY A 11 -12.00 3.29 6.13
C GLY A 11 -11.09 4.33 6.79
N GLY A 12 -11.23 4.61 8.09
CA GLY A 12 -10.41 5.60 8.79
C GLY A 12 -10.72 5.68 10.29
N VAL A 13 -9.87 6.36 11.01
CA VAL A 13 -10.01 6.63 12.46
C VAL A 13 -10.50 8.05 12.70
N THR A 14 -11.13 8.30 13.83
CA THR A 14 -11.51 9.65 14.27
C THR A 14 -10.36 10.40 14.91
N SER A 15 -9.42 9.68 15.51
CA SER A 15 -8.14 10.16 16.03
C SER A 15 -7.13 9.04 15.99
N TYR A 16 -5.85 9.39 15.77
CA TYR A 16 -4.75 8.42 15.84
C TYR A 16 -4.36 8.05 17.27
N TYR A 17 -4.89 8.77 18.26
CA TYR A 17 -4.56 8.61 19.69
C TYR A 17 -5.73 8.11 20.54
N ASP A 18 -6.92 7.98 19.96
CA ASP A 18 -8.12 7.48 20.64
C ASP A 18 -9.07 6.87 19.60
N TRP A 19 -9.02 5.55 19.48
CA TRP A 19 -9.72 4.85 18.42
C TRP A 19 -10.21 3.47 18.84
N ASN A 20 -11.27 3.02 18.19
CA ASN A 20 -11.84 1.69 18.41
C ASN A 20 -11.11 0.66 17.51
N LYS A 21 -10.41 -0.26 18.15
CA LYS A 21 -9.74 -1.41 17.54
C LYS A 21 -10.64 -2.64 17.65
N ASN A 22 -10.79 -3.36 16.56
CA ASN A 22 -11.29 -4.71 16.57
C ASN A 22 -10.10 -5.66 16.80
N SER A 23 -10.15 -6.43 17.87
CA SER A 23 -9.16 -7.47 18.19
C SER A 23 -9.89 -8.82 18.10
N ASN A 24 -9.75 -9.52 16.96
CA ASN A 24 -10.37 -10.83 16.72
C ASN A 24 -11.88 -10.87 17.01
N GLY A 25 -12.61 -9.86 16.57
CA GLY A 25 -14.04 -9.75 16.76
C GLY A 25 -14.48 -9.01 18.04
N VAL A 26 -13.54 -8.63 18.90
CA VAL A 26 -13.82 -7.85 20.13
C VAL A 26 -13.42 -6.40 19.90
N SER A 27 -14.36 -5.48 20.15
CA SER A 27 -14.05 -4.03 20.10
C SER A 27 -13.37 -3.59 21.38
N VAL A 28 -12.21 -2.99 21.27
CA VAL A 28 -11.45 -2.41 22.38
C VAL A 28 -11.04 -0.98 22.05
N ASN A 29 -11.03 -0.08 23.03
CA ASN A 29 -10.50 1.26 22.83
C ASN A 29 -8.97 1.22 22.96
N SER A 30 -8.27 1.76 21.98
CA SER A 30 -6.81 1.93 22.00
C SER A 30 -6.46 3.41 22.07
N THR A 31 -5.52 3.76 22.95
CA THR A 31 -4.92 5.09 23.06
C THR A 31 -3.46 5.08 22.57
N THR A 32 -2.98 3.96 22.09
CA THR A 32 -1.70 3.86 21.39
C THR A 32 -1.85 4.51 20.01
N TYR A 33 -0.85 5.28 19.58
CA TYR A 33 -0.82 5.85 18.23
C TYR A 33 -1.07 4.75 17.20
N THR A 34 -2.04 4.94 16.32
CA THR A 34 -2.59 3.88 15.47
C THR A 34 -1.50 3.12 14.69
N THR A 35 -0.54 3.85 14.10
CA THR A 35 0.55 3.24 13.32
C THR A 35 1.44 2.36 14.19
N THR A 36 1.77 2.82 15.40
CA THR A 36 2.54 2.05 16.39
C THR A 36 1.80 0.80 16.85
N ASP A 37 0.49 0.92 17.11
CA ASP A 37 -0.35 -0.22 17.50
C ASP A 37 -0.38 -1.30 16.39
N GLN A 38 -0.56 -0.88 15.13
CA GLN A 38 -0.58 -1.78 13.98
C GLN A 38 0.76 -2.52 13.80
N VAL A 39 1.88 -1.82 14.00
CA VAL A 39 3.21 -2.46 13.93
C VAL A 39 3.44 -3.39 15.10
N ASN A 40 2.97 -3.07 16.31
CA ASN A 40 3.06 -3.98 17.46
C ASN A 40 2.34 -5.30 17.18
N GLU A 41 1.08 -5.25 16.71
CA GLU A 41 0.32 -6.46 16.40
C GLU A 41 0.97 -7.27 15.27
N ALA A 42 1.45 -6.61 14.22
CA ALA A 42 2.15 -7.29 13.13
C ALA A 42 3.47 -7.94 13.60
N ALA A 43 4.25 -7.23 14.40
CA ALA A 43 5.52 -7.74 14.95
C ALA A 43 5.28 -8.95 15.88
N ASP A 44 4.30 -8.89 16.77
CA ASP A 44 3.96 -9.98 17.67
C ASP A 44 3.50 -11.22 16.90
N PHE A 45 2.68 -11.03 15.85
CA PHE A 45 2.26 -12.12 14.95
C PHE A 45 3.45 -12.76 14.23
N ILE A 46 4.33 -11.95 13.65
CA ILE A 46 5.53 -12.42 12.92
C ILE A 46 6.45 -13.20 13.86
N LEU A 47 6.78 -12.62 15.02
CA LEU A 47 7.67 -13.25 16.00
C LEU A 47 7.11 -14.56 16.53
N GLY A 48 5.80 -14.61 16.84
CA GLY A 48 5.13 -15.82 17.31
C GLY A 48 5.21 -16.96 16.32
N ASN A 49 4.94 -16.70 15.04
CA ASN A 49 5.00 -17.73 13.99
C ASN A 49 6.45 -18.10 13.65
N THR A 50 7.37 -17.16 13.60
CA THR A 50 8.78 -17.40 13.34
C THR A 50 9.39 -18.29 14.44
N ALA A 51 9.06 -18.06 15.71
CA ALA A 51 9.53 -18.86 16.84
C ALA A 51 9.10 -20.34 16.76
N THR A 52 7.97 -20.62 16.12
CA THR A 52 7.46 -21.99 15.91
C THR A 52 7.85 -22.57 14.54
N GLY A 53 8.51 -21.82 13.68
CA GLY A 53 8.83 -22.22 12.31
C GLY A 53 7.59 -22.36 11.42
N THR A 54 6.50 -21.69 11.77
CA THR A 54 5.24 -21.70 11.00
C THR A 54 5.32 -20.67 9.88
N PRO A 55 5.09 -21.05 8.61
CA PRO A 55 4.95 -20.06 7.54
C PRO A 55 3.79 -19.12 7.80
N TRP A 56 3.97 -17.85 7.47
CA TRP A 56 2.98 -16.82 7.73
C TRP A 56 2.81 -15.87 6.56
N PHE A 57 1.64 -15.26 6.51
CA PHE A 57 1.31 -14.13 5.65
C PHE A 57 0.63 -13.06 6.50
N THR A 58 1.09 -11.84 6.40
CA THR A 58 0.44 -10.69 7.06
C THR A 58 0.21 -9.57 6.07
N TRP A 59 -0.94 -8.93 6.17
CA TRP A 59 -1.28 -7.70 5.45
C TRP A 59 -1.43 -6.58 6.46
N VAL A 60 -0.48 -5.67 6.48
CA VAL A 60 -0.51 -4.49 7.36
C VAL A 60 -1.10 -3.32 6.59
N ALA A 61 -2.40 -3.12 6.71
CA ALA A 61 -3.12 -2.00 6.11
C ALA A 61 -3.06 -0.78 7.04
N PHE A 62 -2.03 0.03 6.89
CA PHE A 62 -1.85 1.20 7.73
C PHE A 62 -2.96 2.24 7.54
N ASN A 63 -3.44 2.81 8.65
CA ASN A 63 -4.30 4.00 8.62
C ASN A 63 -3.53 5.26 8.22
N ALA A 64 -2.25 5.34 8.58
CA ALA A 64 -1.37 6.40 8.12
C ALA A 64 -1.12 6.26 6.60
N VAL A 65 -1.25 7.32 5.83
CA VAL A 65 -1.40 8.72 6.27
C VAL A 65 -2.78 9.29 5.89
N HIS A 66 -3.86 8.61 6.26
CA HIS A 66 -5.22 9.10 6.05
C HIS A 66 -5.55 10.23 7.05
N SER A 67 -6.50 11.09 6.71
CA SER A 67 -7.03 12.07 7.68
C SER A 67 -7.70 11.39 8.89
N PRO A 68 -7.71 12.02 10.09
CA PRO A 68 -7.23 13.37 10.41
C PRO A 68 -5.71 13.47 10.37
N PHE A 69 -5.16 14.61 9.90
CA PHE A 69 -3.71 14.84 9.87
C PHE A 69 -3.26 15.35 11.24
N GLU A 70 -3.06 14.41 12.15
CA GLU A 70 -2.59 14.68 13.50
C GLU A 70 -1.05 14.65 13.56
N GLU A 71 -0.48 15.45 14.45
CA GLU A 71 0.96 15.42 14.68
C GLU A 71 1.37 14.07 15.25
N PRO A 72 2.30 13.33 14.62
CA PRO A 72 2.73 12.03 15.14
C PRO A 72 3.63 12.19 16.38
N PRO A 73 3.81 11.11 17.18
CA PRO A 73 4.68 11.12 18.35
C PRO A 73 6.10 11.57 18.01
N ALA A 74 6.73 12.36 18.88
CA ALA A 74 8.07 12.89 18.64
C ALA A 74 9.15 11.80 18.58
N GLU A 75 8.93 10.67 19.28
CA GLU A 75 9.81 9.51 19.28
C GLU A 75 9.84 8.74 17.94
N LEU A 76 8.86 8.98 17.07
CA LEU A 76 8.83 8.42 15.72
C LEU A 76 9.51 9.32 14.68
N ALA A 77 10.08 10.44 15.11
CA ALA A 77 10.83 11.30 14.19
C ALA A 77 12.08 10.55 13.68
N PRO A 78 12.44 10.75 12.40
CA PRO A 78 13.72 10.28 11.87
C PRO A 78 14.91 10.83 12.65
N VAL A 79 16.08 10.22 12.46
CA VAL A 79 17.33 10.75 13.04
C VAL A 79 17.54 12.20 12.56
N GLY A 80 17.58 13.13 13.51
CA GLY A 80 17.67 14.58 13.23
C GLY A 80 16.34 15.32 13.39
N GLY A 81 15.27 14.63 13.72
CA GLY A 81 13.92 15.19 13.93
C GLY A 81 13.07 15.19 12.66
N TYR A 82 11.81 15.54 12.82
CA TYR A 82 10.90 15.75 11.66
C TYR A 82 11.40 16.88 10.77
N SER A 83 11.21 16.72 9.47
CA SER A 83 11.53 17.76 8.49
C SER A 83 10.81 19.08 8.83
N ALA A 84 11.52 20.20 8.66
CA ALA A 84 10.94 21.51 8.93
C ALA A 84 9.77 21.83 8.00
N GLN A 85 8.81 22.63 8.47
CA GLN A 85 7.70 23.11 7.64
C GLN A 85 8.23 23.94 6.46
N LEU A 86 7.73 23.65 5.28
CA LEU A 86 8.08 24.38 4.06
C LEU A 86 7.35 25.73 3.99
N GLY A 87 7.98 26.73 3.36
CA GLY A 87 7.34 28.04 3.17
C GLY A 87 6.04 27.92 2.38
N GLY A 88 4.93 28.41 2.96
CA GLY A 88 3.60 28.35 2.34
C GLY A 88 2.87 26.99 2.47
N GLU A 89 3.49 26.01 3.12
CA GLU A 89 2.86 24.72 3.39
C GLU A 89 1.72 24.88 4.42
N SER A 90 0.56 24.27 4.13
CA SER A 90 -0.55 24.24 5.10
C SER A 90 -0.21 23.33 6.28
N ALA A 91 -0.89 23.54 7.42
CA ALA A 91 -0.74 22.66 8.59
C ALA A 91 -1.09 21.19 8.25
N ASN A 92 -2.10 20.98 7.43
CA ASN A 92 -2.48 19.62 6.99
C ASN A 92 -1.39 18.97 6.14
N ALA A 93 -0.81 19.67 5.18
CA ALA A 93 0.28 19.16 4.36
C ALA A 93 1.53 18.87 5.19
N TYR A 94 1.84 19.74 6.14
CA TYR A 94 2.96 19.56 7.07
C TYR A 94 2.77 18.33 7.96
N ASN A 95 1.61 18.18 8.59
CA ASN A 95 1.32 17.00 9.41
C ASN A 95 1.28 15.72 8.57
N TYR A 96 0.69 15.76 7.37
CA TYR A 96 0.72 14.64 6.43
C TYR A 96 2.17 14.15 6.19
N ARG A 97 3.08 15.08 5.93
CA ARG A 97 4.49 14.75 5.69
C ARG A 97 5.18 14.17 6.93
N LYS A 98 4.91 14.74 8.12
CA LYS A 98 5.40 14.15 9.38
C LYS A 98 4.83 12.74 9.62
N MET A 99 3.58 12.51 9.30
CA MET A 99 2.96 11.18 9.39
C MET A 99 3.62 10.18 8.42
N CYS A 100 4.04 10.62 7.21
CA CYS A 100 4.83 9.78 6.31
C CYS A 100 6.19 9.42 6.93
N GLU A 101 6.88 10.39 7.52
CA GLU A 101 8.17 10.17 8.18
C GLU A 101 8.05 9.23 9.40
N ALA A 102 6.98 9.37 10.18
CA ALA A 102 6.66 8.47 11.29
C ALA A 102 6.30 7.05 10.82
N LEU A 103 5.56 6.93 9.71
CA LEU A 103 5.24 5.64 9.10
C LEU A 103 6.51 4.93 8.62
N ASP A 104 7.43 5.64 7.98
CA ASP A 104 8.72 5.09 7.56
C ASP A 104 9.53 4.55 8.75
N THR A 105 9.57 5.30 9.86
CA THR A 105 10.21 4.87 11.11
C THR A 105 9.57 3.58 11.64
N GLU A 106 8.25 3.50 11.65
CA GLU A 106 7.52 2.32 12.14
C GLU A 106 7.65 1.11 11.18
N ILE A 107 7.70 1.33 9.88
CA ILE A 107 8.05 0.27 8.93
C ILE A 107 9.48 -0.22 9.20
N GLY A 108 10.42 0.69 9.44
CA GLY A 108 11.79 0.33 9.84
C GLY A 108 11.82 -0.57 11.07
N ARG A 109 11.03 -0.24 12.11
CA ARG A 109 10.89 -1.07 13.32
C ARG A 109 10.28 -2.45 13.02
N LEU A 110 9.28 -2.52 12.14
CA LEU A 110 8.72 -3.81 11.71
C LEU A 110 9.76 -4.64 10.97
N MET A 111 10.61 -4.02 10.15
CA MET A 111 11.67 -4.70 9.42
C MET A 111 12.76 -5.30 10.32
N GLU A 112 12.90 -4.84 11.58
CA GLU A 112 13.85 -5.42 12.54
C GLU A 112 13.47 -6.87 12.95
N VAL A 113 12.19 -7.24 12.85
CA VAL A 113 11.69 -8.59 13.18
C VAL A 113 11.50 -9.49 11.96
N VAL A 114 11.79 -8.99 10.76
CA VAL A 114 11.65 -9.72 9.50
C VAL A 114 13.02 -10.14 8.98
N ASP A 115 13.20 -11.42 8.64
CA ASP A 115 14.38 -11.88 7.91
C ASP A 115 14.16 -11.69 6.40
N PRO A 116 14.80 -10.69 5.77
CA PRO A 116 14.60 -10.41 4.34
C PRO A 116 15.15 -11.50 3.42
N ALA A 117 15.99 -12.41 3.94
CA ALA A 117 16.48 -13.57 3.17
C ALA A 117 15.44 -14.69 3.05
N GLN A 118 14.40 -14.67 3.86
CA GLN A 118 13.34 -15.67 3.90
C GLN A 118 11.94 -15.12 3.70
N THR A 119 11.81 -13.78 3.62
CA THR A 119 10.51 -13.11 3.57
C THR A 119 10.39 -12.25 2.33
N HIS A 120 9.30 -12.39 1.62
CA HIS A 120 8.89 -11.46 0.57
C HIS A 120 8.20 -10.25 1.20
N ILE A 121 8.61 -9.07 0.81
CA ILE A 121 8.12 -7.79 1.34
C ILE A 121 7.59 -6.98 0.18
N ILE A 122 6.33 -6.55 0.28
CA ILE A 122 5.70 -5.68 -0.72
C ILE A 122 5.16 -4.46 0.02
N ILE A 123 5.62 -3.28 -0.35
CA ILE A 123 5.10 -2.00 0.14
C ILE A 123 4.45 -1.30 -1.04
N ILE A 124 3.18 -0.92 -0.89
CA ILE A 124 2.42 -0.27 -1.95
C ILE A 124 1.54 0.85 -1.36
N GLY A 125 1.41 1.96 -2.08
CA GLY A 125 0.36 2.94 -1.81
C GLY A 125 -0.99 2.43 -2.28
N ASP A 126 -2.04 2.66 -1.52
CA ASP A 126 -3.41 2.26 -1.86
C ASP A 126 -4.05 3.20 -2.90
N ASN A 127 -3.68 4.47 -2.86
CA ASN A 127 -4.20 5.53 -3.74
C ASN A 127 -3.30 6.79 -3.66
N GLY A 128 -3.57 7.75 -4.53
CA GLY A 128 -2.83 9.01 -4.56
C GLY A 128 -3.02 9.89 -3.33
N THR A 129 -2.16 10.90 -3.20
CA THR A 129 -2.15 11.86 -2.09
C THR A 129 -3.47 12.65 -2.02
N PRO A 130 -4.05 12.84 -0.82
CA PRO A 130 -5.26 13.64 -0.66
C PRO A 130 -5.03 15.11 -1.05
N GLY A 131 -6.07 15.74 -1.62
CA GLY A 131 -5.97 17.09 -2.18
C GLY A 131 -5.50 18.17 -1.21
N GLN A 132 -5.68 17.95 0.11
CA GLN A 132 -5.20 18.86 1.16
C GLN A 132 -3.68 18.82 1.37
N ALA A 133 -3.02 17.77 0.91
CA ALA A 133 -1.58 17.54 1.10
C ALA A 133 -0.82 17.36 -0.21
N VAL A 134 -1.53 17.36 -1.36
CA VAL A 134 -0.90 17.20 -2.66
C VAL A 134 0.07 18.33 -2.99
N GLN A 135 1.18 18.00 -3.61
CA GLN A 135 2.21 18.95 -4.03
C GLN A 135 2.45 18.87 -5.55
N ALA A 136 3.10 19.90 -6.09
CA ALA A 136 3.53 19.89 -7.48
C ALA A 136 4.31 18.60 -7.81
N PRO A 137 4.16 18.05 -9.02
CA PRO A 137 3.47 18.61 -10.20
C PRO A 137 1.95 18.42 -10.21
N PHE A 138 1.37 17.73 -9.23
CA PHE A 138 -0.06 17.43 -9.19
C PHE A 138 -0.85 18.54 -8.47
N GLY A 139 -2.06 18.80 -8.95
CA GLY A 139 -3.02 19.66 -8.26
C GLY A 139 -4.11 18.82 -7.56
N ALA A 140 -4.85 19.44 -6.64
CA ALA A 140 -5.88 18.78 -5.83
C ALA A 140 -6.95 18.04 -6.66
N GLY A 141 -7.32 18.54 -7.83
CA GLY A 141 -8.29 17.88 -8.74
C GLY A 141 -7.70 16.72 -9.56
N ARG A 142 -6.40 16.44 -9.43
CA ARG A 142 -5.71 15.37 -10.16
C ARG A 142 -4.92 14.45 -9.20
N ALA A 143 -5.37 14.36 -7.95
CA ALA A 143 -4.80 13.59 -6.85
C ALA A 143 -5.75 12.45 -6.46
N LYS A 144 -5.75 12.03 -5.20
CA LYS A 144 -6.63 10.97 -4.65
C LYS A 144 -8.07 11.10 -5.17
N GLY A 145 -8.64 9.99 -5.61
CA GLY A 145 -10.00 9.92 -6.16
C GLY A 145 -10.12 10.37 -7.62
N SER A 146 -9.01 10.65 -8.29
CA SER A 146 -9.01 11.00 -9.72
C SER A 146 -8.39 9.91 -10.58
N ILE A 147 -8.75 9.89 -11.87
CA ILE A 147 -8.21 8.96 -12.87
C ILE A 147 -6.81 9.35 -13.36
N TYR A 148 -6.33 10.54 -12.99
CA TYR A 148 -5.01 11.03 -13.37
C TYR A 148 -3.89 10.33 -12.60
N ASN A 149 -2.64 10.46 -13.08
CA ASN A 149 -1.49 9.80 -12.44
C ASN A 149 -1.34 10.16 -10.95
N GLY A 150 -1.65 11.38 -10.54
CA GLY A 150 -1.63 11.75 -9.12
C GLY A 150 -2.64 10.99 -8.24
N GLY A 151 -3.64 10.32 -8.87
CA GLY A 151 -4.61 9.47 -8.16
C GLY A 151 -4.34 7.97 -8.30
N THR A 152 -3.69 7.54 -9.39
CA THR A 152 -3.58 6.12 -9.76
C THR A 152 -2.15 5.58 -9.80
N ASN A 153 -1.14 6.42 -10.05
CA ASN A 153 0.25 5.99 -10.05
C ASN A 153 0.82 6.09 -8.64
N VAL A 154 0.77 4.98 -7.91
CA VAL A 154 1.22 4.87 -6.52
C VAL A 154 2.61 4.22 -6.44
N PRO A 155 3.40 4.53 -5.41
CA PRO A 155 4.68 3.86 -5.21
C PRO A 155 4.48 2.38 -4.90
N MET A 156 5.37 1.52 -5.44
CA MET A 156 5.49 0.12 -5.05
C MET A 156 6.96 -0.25 -4.89
N VAL A 157 7.29 -0.94 -3.81
CA VAL A 157 8.63 -1.47 -3.52
C VAL A 157 8.49 -2.94 -3.19
N VAL A 158 9.32 -3.78 -3.81
CA VAL A 158 9.34 -5.22 -3.57
C VAL A 158 10.76 -5.64 -3.18
N ALA A 159 10.85 -6.46 -2.14
CA ALA A 159 12.12 -7.05 -1.69
C ALA A 159 11.91 -8.51 -1.27
N GLY A 160 13.00 -9.25 -1.14
CA GLY A 160 12.98 -10.63 -0.68
C GLY A 160 13.51 -11.64 -1.69
N PRO A 161 13.41 -12.95 -1.39
CA PRO A 161 14.09 -14.01 -2.16
C PRO A 161 13.72 -14.09 -3.65
N ALA A 162 12.50 -13.71 -4.03
CA ALA A 162 12.06 -13.73 -5.43
C ALA A 162 12.61 -12.56 -6.27
N VAL A 163 13.20 -11.53 -5.63
CA VAL A 163 13.79 -10.39 -6.34
C VAL A 163 15.24 -10.72 -6.67
N THR A 164 15.50 -11.05 -7.93
CA THR A 164 16.86 -11.44 -8.38
C THR A 164 17.55 -10.37 -9.23
N VAL A 165 16.83 -9.30 -9.59
CA VAL A 165 17.46 -8.10 -10.16
C VAL A 165 18.33 -7.39 -9.12
N ALA A 166 19.27 -6.56 -9.56
CA ALA A 166 20.18 -5.87 -8.64
C ALA A 166 19.41 -5.03 -7.61
N ALA A 167 19.86 -5.03 -6.37
CA ALA A 167 19.27 -4.21 -5.32
C ALA A 167 19.28 -2.72 -5.71
N GLY A 168 18.17 -2.03 -5.47
CA GLY A 168 17.98 -0.63 -5.87
C GLY A 168 17.63 -0.44 -7.35
N SER A 169 17.37 -1.51 -8.10
CA SER A 169 16.84 -1.41 -9.47
C SER A 169 15.45 -0.78 -9.47
N THR A 170 15.16 -0.07 -10.56
CA THR A 170 13.82 0.44 -10.88
C THR A 170 13.37 -0.09 -12.23
N THR A 171 12.07 -0.19 -12.45
CA THR A 171 11.48 -0.53 -13.74
C THR A 171 10.32 0.41 -14.05
N ASP A 172 10.12 0.71 -15.32
CA ASP A 172 8.98 1.46 -15.84
C ASP A 172 7.88 0.52 -16.35
N THR A 173 8.06 -0.80 -16.20
CA THR A 173 7.08 -1.81 -16.61
C THR A 173 5.75 -1.56 -15.88
N LEU A 174 4.66 -1.59 -16.62
CA LEU A 174 3.32 -1.37 -16.08
C LEU A 174 2.92 -2.51 -15.14
N VAL A 175 2.46 -2.16 -13.96
CA VAL A 175 1.98 -3.09 -12.93
C VAL A 175 0.65 -2.59 -12.37
N HIS A 176 -0.29 -3.49 -12.17
CA HIS A 176 -1.57 -3.18 -11.52
C HIS A 176 -1.64 -3.84 -10.13
N CYS A 177 -2.30 -3.18 -9.18
CA CYS A 177 -2.46 -3.75 -7.83
C CYS A 177 -3.19 -5.12 -7.82
N VAL A 178 -4.02 -5.42 -8.82
CA VAL A 178 -4.64 -6.75 -8.99
C VAL A 178 -3.60 -7.85 -9.21
N ASP A 179 -2.44 -7.53 -9.79
CA ASP A 179 -1.37 -8.48 -10.08
C ASP A 179 -0.71 -9.05 -8.82
N LEU A 180 -0.89 -8.37 -7.68
CA LEU A 180 -0.41 -8.85 -6.39
C LEU A 180 -1.08 -10.17 -5.97
N PHE A 181 -2.31 -10.45 -6.42
CA PHE A 181 -2.99 -11.69 -6.09
C PHE A 181 -2.21 -12.92 -6.61
N SER A 182 -1.99 -13.01 -7.92
CA SER A 182 -1.23 -14.11 -8.52
C SER A 182 0.24 -14.11 -8.07
N THR A 183 0.81 -12.92 -7.90
CA THR A 183 2.19 -12.78 -7.40
C THR A 183 2.37 -13.39 -6.01
N ILE A 184 1.49 -13.09 -5.08
CA ILE A 184 1.55 -13.60 -3.70
C ILE A 184 1.33 -15.11 -3.68
N LEU A 185 0.40 -15.65 -4.47
CA LEU A 185 0.18 -17.08 -4.58
C LEU A 185 1.44 -17.79 -5.11
N GLU A 186 2.05 -17.26 -6.16
CA GLU A 186 3.28 -17.83 -6.73
C GLU A 186 4.46 -17.73 -5.75
N MET A 187 4.63 -16.60 -5.04
CA MET A 187 5.61 -16.45 -3.96
C MET A 187 5.41 -17.47 -2.83
N ALA A 188 4.16 -17.83 -2.56
CA ALA A 188 3.81 -18.86 -1.57
C ALA A 188 3.94 -20.30 -2.11
N GLY A 189 4.34 -20.49 -3.37
CA GLY A 189 4.42 -21.79 -4.02
C GLY A 189 3.06 -22.44 -4.29
N VAL A 190 2.01 -21.64 -4.37
CA VAL A 190 0.65 -22.12 -4.64
C VAL A 190 0.37 -22.04 -6.13
N ASP A 191 0.04 -23.19 -6.72
CA ASP A 191 -0.46 -23.26 -8.10
C ASP A 191 -1.93 -22.84 -8.11
N GLU A 192 -2.24 -21.73 -8.78
CA GLU A 192 -3.60 -21.18 -8.91
C GLU A 192 -4.58 -22.19 -9.48
N SER A 193 -4.13 -23.04 -10.41
CA SER A 193 -4.97 -24.08 -11.03
C SER A 193 -5.43 -25.14 -10.02
N SER A 194 -4.69 -25.30 -8.92
CA SER A 194 -5.00 -26.22 -7.83
C SER A 194 -6.01 -25.69 -6.83
N VAL A 195 -6.29 -24.37 -6.85
CA VAL A 195 -7.20 -23.73 -5.90
C VAL A 195 -8.64 -23.93 -6.33
N ALA A 196 -9.40 -24.68 -5.53
CA ALA A 196 -10.80 -24.99 -5.84
C ALA A 196 -11.64 -23.74 -6.05
N GLY A 197 -12.32 -23.66 -7.19
CA GLY A 197 -13.19 -22.54 -7.55
C GLY A 197 -12.48 -21.34 -8.18
N LEU A 198 -11.16 -21.23 -8.11
CA LEU A 198 -10.41 -20.11 -8.66
C LEU A 198 -10.49 -20.09 -10.19
N ALA A 199 -10.38 -21.26 -10.85
CA ALA A 199 -10.50 -21.38 -12.30
C ALA A 199 -11.84 -20.88 -12.87
N ALA A 200 -12.90 -20.86 -12.05
CA ALA A 200 -14.22 -20.34 -12.42
C ALA A 200 -14.36 -18.81 -12.21
N MET A 201 -13.40 -18.16 -11.56
CA MET A 201 -13.50 -16.75 -11.16
C MET A 201 -12.98 -15.76 -12.22
N ASN A 202 -12.45 -16.23 -13.35
CA ASN A 202 -11.86 -15.37 -14.40
C ASN A 202 -10.92 -14.31 -13.79
N VAL A 203 -9.89 -14.76 -13.07
CA VAL A 203 -8.93 -13.88 -12.38
C VAL A 203 -8.20 -13.01 -13.41
N GLN A 204 -8.22 -11.70 -13.20
CA GLN A 204 -7.60 -10.69 -14.07
C GLN A 204 -6.19 -10.32 -13.60
N SER A 205 -5.52 -11.20 -12.87
CA SER A 205 -4.21 -10.98 -12.24
C SER A 205 -3.13 -11.69 -13.04
N THR A 206 -1.99 -11.04 -13.22
CA THR A 206 -0.79 -11.63 -13.84
C THR A 206 0.38 -11.44 -12.88
N SER A 207 1.07 -12.52 -12.53
CA SER A 207 2.22 -12.43 -11.61
C SER A 207 3.31 -11.48 -12.14
N ILE A 208 3.87 -10.67 -11.24
CA ILE A 208 5.00 -9.79 -11.53
C ILE A 208 6.36 -10.43 -11.22
N LEU A 209 6.42 -11.71 -10.87
CA LEU A 209 7.70 -12.39 -10.62
C LEU A 209 8.66 -12.32 -11.82
N PRO A 210 8.22 -12.43 -13.08
CA PRO A 210 9.10 -12.22 -14.24
C PRO A 210 9.76 -10.83 -14.25
N ILE A 211 9.04 -9.78 -13.85
CA ILE A 211 9.59 -8.42 -13.71
C ILE A 211 10.67 -8.40 -12.62
N LEU A 212 10.36 -8.99 -11.45
CA LEU A 212 11.26 -9.03 -10.30
C LEU A 212 12.54 -9.88 -10.56
N SER A 213 12.49 -10.77 -11.53
CA SER A 213 13.63 -11.58 -11.97
C SER A 213 14.35 -11.02 -13.21
N GLY A 214 13.80 -9.97 -13.84
CA GLY A 214 14.35 -9.40 -15.06
C GLY A 214 14.16 -10.27 -16.31
N THR A 215 13.16 -11.16 -16.27
CA THR A 215 12.83 -12.08 -17.39
C THR A 215 11.53 -11.73 -18.09
N ASP A 216 10.86 -10.65 -17.68
CA ASP A 216 9.59 -10.21 -18.28
C ASP A 216 9.80 -9.76 -19.73
N THR A 217 8.95 -10.24 -20.60
CA THR A 217 8.96 -9.93 -22.04
C THR A 217 7.55 -9.62 -22.56
N GLU A 218 6.57 -9.48 -21.65
CA GLU A 218 5.18 -9.30 -22.03
C GLU A 218 4.79 -7.83 -22.10
N ASP A 219 4.08 -7.46 -23.16
CA ASP A 219 3.43 -6.16 -23.27
C ASP A 219 2.22 -6.11 -22.33
N ARG A 220 2.14 -5.04 -21.54
CA ARG A 220 1.10 -4.88 -20.53
C ARG A 220 0.15 -3.73 -20.87
N THR A 221 -1.10 -3.93 -20.50
CA THR A 221 -2.14 -2.91 -20.60
C THR A 221 -2.78 -2.74 -19.24
N MET A 222 -2.74 -1.51 -18.71
CA MET A 222 -3.37 -1.17 -17.44
C MET A 222 -4.63 -0.37 -17.67
N ILE A 223 -5.69 -0.78 -16.97
CA ILE A 223 -6.99 -0.11 -16.99
C ILE A 223 -7.26 0.40 -15.57
N ALA A 224 -7.63 1.66 -15.48
CA ALA A 224 -8.14 2.23 -14.24
C ALA A 224 -9.54 2.80 -14.45
N GLU A 225 -10.40 2.65 -13.46
CA GLU A 225 -11.76 3.18 -13.49
C GLU A 225 -12.02 3.99 -12.22
N VAL A 226 -12.68 5.11 -12.39
CA VAL A 226 -13.29 5.85 -11.30
C VAL A 226 -14.79 5.81 -11.52
N GLY A 227 -15.48 5.02 -10.71
CA GLY A 227 -16.93 4.95 -10.67
C GLY A 227 -17.47 5.86 -9.58
N GLY A 228 -18.49 6.65 -9.91
CA GLY A 228 -19.09 7.52 -8.92
C GLY A 228 -20.31 6.92 -8.24
N SER A 229 -20.59 7.39 -7.04
CA SER A 229 -21.95 7.40 -6.48
C SER A 229 -22.88 8.14 -7.44
N ALA A 230 -24.16 7.85 -7.40
CA ALA A 230 -25.17 8.45 -8.29
C ALA A 230 -24.96 9.96 -8.45
N GLY A 231 -24.64 10.39 -9.70
CA GLY A 231 -24.40 11.79 -10.07
C GLY A 231 -22.94 12.22 -10.27
N SER A 232 -21.96 11.32 -10.09
CA SER A 232 -20.56 11.61 -10.43
C SER A 232 -20.23 11.10 -11.83
N THR A 233 -19.27 11.77 -12.48
CA THR A 233 -18.80 11.39 -13.81
C THR A 233 -17.98 10.10 -13.71
N HIS A 234 -18.40 9.05 -14.41
CA HIS A 234 -17.56 7.89 -14.65
C HIS A 234 -16.35 8.30 -15.50
N ALA A 235 -15.20 7.76 -15.19
CA ALA A 235 -14.02 7.93 -16.01
C ALA A 235 -13.25 6.61 -16.09
N ARG A 236 -12.72 6.33 -17.27
CA ARG A 236 -11.84 5.18 -17.55
C ARG A 236 -10.55 5.68 -18.13
N ALA A 237 -9.46 5.02 -17.77
CA ALA A 237 -8.17 5.29 -18.36
C ALA A 237 -7.51 3.99 -18.81
N ILE A 238 -6.76 4.08 -19.89
CA ILE A 238 -5.91 3.01 -20.39
C ILE A 238 -4.51 3.54 -20.64
N ILE A 239 -3.51 2.75 -20.28
CA ILE A 239 -2.10 2.95 -20.62
C ILE A 239 -1.56 1.60 -21.07
N THR A 240 -0.67 1.59 -22.07
CA THR A 240 -0.05 0.38 -22.63
C THR A 240 1.44 0.57 -22.77
N ASP A 241 2.19 -0.52 -22.79
CA ASP A 241 3.64 -0.48 -23.02
C ASP A 241 4.01 0.01 -24.42
N ASP A 242 3.12 -0.15 -25.40
CA ASP A 242 3.28 0.44 -26.75
C ASP A 242 3.30 1.97 -26.73
N TYR A 243 2.62 2.59 -25.77
CA TYR A 243 2.49 4.04 -25.64
C TYR A 243 2.65 4.48 -24.18
N PRO A 244 3.78 4.23 -23.53
CA PRO A 244 3.95 4.44 -22.07
C PRO A 244 3.87 5.92 -21.65
N ASP A 245 4.16 6.84 -22.57
CA ASP A 245 4.08 8.29 -22.34
C ASP A 245 2.65 8.85 -22.43
N TYR A 246 1.67 8.02 -22.84
CA TYR A 246 0.31 8.45 -23.07
C TYR A 246 -0.68 7.66 -22.24
N LYS A 247 -1.61 8.37 -21.64
CA LYS A 247 -2.77 7.82 -20.95
C LYS A 247 -4.03 8.32 -21.63
N LEU A 248 -4.76 7.42 -22.26
CA LEU A 248 -6.10 7.76 -22.79
C LEU A 248 -7.08 7.80 -21.63
N ILE A 249 -7.80 8.90 -21.48
CA ILE A 249 -8.86 9.06 -20.48
C ILE A 249 -10.18 9.36 -21.18
N ILE A 250 -11.22 8.61 -20.84
CA ILE A 250 -12.57 8.77 -21.34
C ILE A 250 -13.47 9.13 -20.16
N PHE A 251 -14.23 10.21 -20.30
CA PHE A 251 -15.23 10.65 -19.33
C PHE A 251 -16.64 10.38 -19.87
N GLY A 252 -17.53 9.93 -19.02
CA GLY A 252 -18.89 9.59 -19.36
C GLY A 252 -19.09 8.07 -19.46
N ASP A 253 -20.35 7.67 -19.66
CA ASP A 253 -20.80 6.27 -19.83
C ASP A 253 -20.47 5.74 -21.24
#